data_09db0d067fc5f67402dbb0ae29334aa9
#
_entry.id   09db0d067fc5f67402dbb0ae29334aa9
#
_cell.length_a   1.000
_cell.length_b   1.000
_cell.length_c   1.000
_cell.angle_alpha   90.00
_cell.angle_beta   90.00
_cell.angle_gamma   90.00
#
_symmetry.space_group_name_H-M   'P 1'
#
loop_
_entity.id
_entity.type
_entity.pdbx_description
1 polymer ?
#
loop_
_entity_poly.entity_id
_entity_poly.type
_entity_poly.pdbx_seq_one_letter_code
_entity_poly.pdbx_strand_id
1 'polypeptide(L)'
;MSTLRRSLVLLLIVVGGAPPVVWGQAPDSVSRSPDSTEEAPAVARRVATAFSEGDANRLLTPSADRVEISLFGARTFYSSGQALYVLREFFRTHAPRRFRIRDVMETGTSCFVQGEYEQARRARRLQVYVRLGQTEGKDLWHLQEVRIEGPPE
;
A
#
# COMPACT_ATOMS: atom_id res chain seq x y z
N MET A 1 -14.80 89.09 5.85
CA MET A 1 -16.28 89.07 5.88
C MET A 1 -16.68 87.60 5.80
N SER A 2 -17.07 87.03 6.92
CA SER A 2 -18.37 86.37 7.15
C SER A 2 -18.63 85.24 6.19
N THR A 3 -18.89 84.06 6.64
CA THR A 3 -19.74 83.59 7.70
C THR A 3 -19.54 82.09 7.88
N LEU A 4 -19.30 81.71 9.05
CA LEU A 4 -19.77 80.61 9.86
C LEU A 4 -21.00 79.87 9.33
N ARG A 5 -20.91 78.57 9.09
CA ARG A 5 -22.06 77.72 9.30
C ARG A 5 -21.66 76.31 9.75
N ARG A 6 -22.03 76.10 10.96
CA ARG A 6 -22.14 74.79 11.67
C ARG A 6 -23.05 73.88 10.91
N SER A 7 -22.72 72.58 10.84
CA SER A 7 -23.72 71.56 10.89
C SER A 7 -23.00 70.22 11.08
N LEU A 8 -23.15 69.75 12.20
CA LEU A 8 -23.83 68.53 12.66
C LEU A 8 -23.14 67.24 12.28
N VAL A 9 -22.49 66.78 13.30
CA VAL A 9 -22.00 65.43 13.49
C VAL A 9 -23.15 64.44 13.31
N LEU A 10 -22.99 63.51 12.40
CA LEU A 10 -23.75 62.28 12.44
C LEU A 10 -22.76 61.15 12.61
N LEU A 11 -22.60 60.72 13.84
CA LEU A 11 -21.81 59.58 14.24
C LEU A 11 -22.57 58.29 13.83
N LEU A 12 -22.17 57.67 12.71
CA LEU A 12 -22.69 56.41 12.27
C LEU A 12 -21.72 55.33 12.72
N ILE A 13 -22.03 54.75 13.87
CA ILE A 13 -21.32 53.56 14.37
C ILE A 13 -21.71 52.39 13.48
N VAL A 14 -20.87 52.08 12.52
CA VAL A 14 -20.95 50.80 11.81
C VAL A 14 -20.27 49.75 12.69
N VAL A 15 -21.09 48.98 13.35
CA VAL A 15 -20.65 47.76 14.00
C VAL A 15 -20.23 46.83 12.89
N GLY A 16 -18.95 46.82 12.59
CA GLY A 16 -18.33 45.89 11.67
C GLY A 16 -18.31 44.48 12.32
N GLY A 17 -19.28 43.70 11.94
CA GLY A 17 -19.23 42.26 12.22
C GLY A 17 -18.03 41.67 11.49
N ALA A 18 -17.01 41.28 12.21
CA ALA A 18 -15.93 40.48 11.65
C ALA A 18 -16.50 39.13 11.15
N PRO A 19 -16.21 38.71 9.92
CA PRO A 19 -16.59 37.40 9.48
C PRO A 19 -15.82 36.35 10.34
N PRO A 20 -16.50 35.26 10.76
CA PRO A 20 -15.76 34.20 11.43
C PRO A 20 -14.70 33.68 10.46
N VAL A 21 -13.46 33.74 10.89
CA VAL A 21 -12.36 33.03 10.23
C VAL A 21 -12.67 31.56 10.33
N VAL A 22 -13.22 31.00 9.27
CA VAL A 22 -13.31 29.55 9.13
C VAL A 22 -11.87 29.08 9.01
N TRP A 23 -11.34 28.58 10.10
CA TRP A 23 -10.12 27.78 10.07
C TRP A 23 -10.42 26.62 9.17
N GLY A 24 -9.80 26.66 7.97
CA GLY A 24 -9.87 25.57 7.04
C GLY A 24 -9.54 24.29 7.79
N GLN A 25 -10.48 23.37 7.79
CA GLN A 25 -10.25 22.03 8.23
C GLN A 25 -9.00 21.54 7.51
N ALA A 26 -8.00 21.14 8.27
CA ALA A 26 -6.89 20.38 7.73
C ALA A 26 -7.48 19.24 6.90
N PRO A 27 -6.92 18.94 5.72
CA PRO A 27 -7.39 17.80 4.95
C PRO A 27 -7.37 16.60 5.90
N ASP A 28 -8.53 15.99 6.03
CA ASP A 28 -8.73 14.79 6.82
C ASP A 28 -7.55 13.86 6.57
N SER A 29 -6.81 13.61 7.63
CA SER A 29 -5.88 12.52 7.66
C SER A 29 -6.70 11.32 7.26
N VAL A 30 -6.51 10.85 6.03
CA VAL A 30 -7.13 9.63 5.54
C VAL A 30 -6.74 8.57 6.56
N SER A 31 -7.63 8.31 7.50
CA SER A 31 -7.54 7.19 8.39
C SER A 31 -7.50 5.97 7.48
N ARG A 32 -6.28 5.45 7.24
CA ARG A 32 -6.13 4.17 6.57
C ARG A 32 -6.86 3.16 7.44
N SER A 33 -8.06 2.82 7.00
CA SER A 33 -8.87 1.79 7.60
C SER A 33 -8.06 0.49 7.71
N PRO A 34 -8.21 -0.30 8.77
CA PRO A 34 -7.47 -1.55 8.94
C PRO A 34 -7.74 -2.61 7.85
N ASP A 35 -8.67 -2.36 6.94
CA ASP A 35 -9.05 -3.26 5.83
C ASP A 35 -8.64 -2.73 4.44
N SER A 36 -7.41 -2.18 4.34
CA SER A 36 -6.82 -1.73 3.06
C SER A 36 -6.78 -2.82 1.97
N THR A 37 -7.03 -4.07 2.33
CA THR A 37 -7.03 -5.21 1.38
C THR A 37 -8.25 -5.20 0.45
N GLU A 38 -9.41 -4.72 0.89
CA GLU A 38 -10.62 -4.68 0.05
C GLU A 38 -10.56 -3.58 -1.02
N GLU A 39 -9.88 -2.48 -0.75
CA GLU A 39 -9.70 -1.36 -1.68
C GLU A 39 -8.52 -1.58 -2.65
N ALA A 40 -7.71 -2.61 -2.41
CA ALA A 40 -6.54 -2.88 -3.22
C ALA A 40 -6.92 -3.35 -4.63
N PRO A 41 -6.07 -3.09 -5.66
CA PRO A 41 -6.24 -3.65 -7.00
C PRO A 41 -6.38 -5.18 -6.97
N ALA A 42 -7.10 -5.76 -7.92
CA ALA A 42 -7.37 -7.20 -7.97
C ALA A 42 -6.09 -8.05 -7.89
N VAL A 43 -5.00 -7.57 -8.51
CA VAL A 43 -3.70 -8.24 -8.47
C VAL A 43 -3.10 -8.26 -7.05
N ALA A 44 -3.21 -7.17 -6.32
CA ALA A 44 -2.72 -7.08 -4.95
C ALA A 44 -3.56 -7.96 -4.00
N ARG A 45 -4.88 -8.02 -4.20
CA ARG A 45 -5.74 -8.96 -3.45
C ARG A 45 -5.37 -10.42 -3.71
N ARG A 46 -5.04 -10.78 -4.97
CA ARG A 46 -4.55 -12.14 -5.30
C ARG A 46 -3.28 -12.48 -4.52
N VAL A 47 -2.32 -11.55 -4.46
CA VAL A 47 -1.09 -11.70 -3.67
C VAL A 47 -1.42 -11.88 -2.19
N ALA A 48 -2.28 -11.03 -1.63
CA ALA A 48 -2.68 -11.11 -0.22
C ALA A 48 -3.34 -12.45 0.13
N THR A 49 -4.23 -12.94 -0.72
CA THR A 49 -4.89 -14.23 -0.55
C THR A 49 -3.87 -15.37 -0.60
N ALA A 50 -2.97 -15.36 -1.59
CA ALA A 50 -1.93 -16.38 -1.73
C ALA A 50 -1.02 -16.46 -0.49
N PHE A 51 -0.59 -15.32 0.04
CA PHE A 51 0.21 -15.30 1.28
C PHE A 51 -0.59 -15.69 2.51
N SER A 52 -1.85 -15.28 2.63
CA SER A 52 -2.70 -15.62 3.78
C SER A 52 -3.04 -17.11 3.85
N GLU A 53 -3.16 -17.76 2.70
CA GLU A 53 -3.46 -19.19 2.59
C GLU A 53 -2.21 -20.07 2.46
N GLY A 54 -1.03 -19.47 2.22
CA GLY A 54 0.20 -20.21 1.95
C GLY A 54 0.15 -20.93 0.60
N ASP A 55 -0.58 -20.37 -0.37
CA ASP A 55 -0.77 -20.96 -1.69
C ASP A 55 0.29 -20.47 -2.68
N ALA A 56 1.38 -21.21 -2.78
CA ALA A 56 2.47 -20.92 -3.71
C ALA A 56 2.03 -21.03 -5.18
N ASN A 57 1.07 -21.88 -5.52
CA ASN A 57 0.57 -21.98 -6.90
C ASN A 57 -0.16 -20.71 -7.30
N ARG A 58 -1.07 -20.23 -6.44
CA ARG A 58 -1.81 -18.97 -6.68
C ARG A 58 -0.87 -17.78 -6.85
N LEU A 59 0.21 -17.74 -6.06
CA LEU A 59 1.20 -16.67 -6.16
C LEU A 59 1.94 -16.70 -7.48
N LEU A 60 2.30 -17.90 -7.98
CA LEU A 60 3.08 -18.11 -9.21
C LEU A 60 2.24 -18.19 -10.49
N THR A 61 0.92 -18.14 -10.41
CA THR A 61 0.07 -18.29 -11.60
C THR A 61 -0.70 -16.99 -11.89
N PRO A 62 -0.31 -16.23 -12.92
CA PRO A 62 0.85 -16.46 -13.79
C PRO A 62 2.16 -15.94 -13.20
N SER A 63 3.28 -16.47 -13.67
CA SER A 63 4.62 -15.98 -13.34
C SER A 63 5.47 -15.79 -14.60
N ALA A 64 6.53 -15.00 -14.48
CA ALA A 64 7.56 -14.91 -15.49
C ALA A 64 8.30 -16.26 -15.62
N ASP A 65 9.02 -16.48 -16.73
CA ASP A 65 9.84 -17.69 -16.93
C ASP A 65 10.88 -17.87 -15.82
N ARG A 66 11.40 -16.75 -15.34
CA ARG A 66 12.32 -16.69 -14.20
C ARG A 66 11.77 -15.73 -13.16
N VAL A 67 11.69 -16.19 -11.92
CA VAL A 67 11.24 -15.43 -10.76
C VAL A 67 12.43 -15.22 -9.82
N GLU A 68 12.63 -13.98 -9.41
CA GLU A 68 13.59 -13.66 -8.37
C GLU A 68 12.97 -13.90 -7.00
N ILE A 69 13.61 -14.71 -6.16
CA ILE A 69 13.19 -14.92 -4.77
C ILE A 69 14.35 -14.54 -3.86
N SER A 70 14.09 -13.64 -2.93
CA SER A 70 15.00 -13.26 -1.87
C SER A 70 14.40 -13.65 -0.52
N LEU A 71 15.01 -14.59 0.17
CA LEU A 71 14.62 -15.01 1.51
C LEU A 71 15.71 -14.64 2.50
N PHE A 72 15.39 -13.74 3.43
CA PHE A 72 16.31 -13.30 4.50
C PHE A 72 17.68 -12.86 3.98
N GLY A 73 17.68 -12.11 2.86
CA GLY A 73 18.88 -11.60 2.22
C GLY A 73 19.51 -12.53 1.17
N ALA A 74 19.15 -13.82 1.12
CA ALA A 74 19.62 -14.73 0.08
C ALA A 74 18.75 -14.58 -1.18
N ARG A 75 19.33 -14.04 -2.24
CA ARG A 75 18.67 -13.72 -3.50
C ARG A 75 19.08 -14.71 -4.59
N THR A 76 18.10 -15.29 -5.26
CA THR A 76 18.34 -16.25 -6.36
C THR A 76 17.23 -16.16 -7.41
N PHE A 77 17.60 -16.39 -8.67
CA PHE A 77 16.66 -16.53 -9.78
C PHE A 77 16.30 -18.01 -9.99
N TYR A 78 15.02 -18.28 -10.03
CA TYR A 78 14.48 -19.63 -10.20
C TYR A 78 13.61 -19.70 -11.45
N SER A 79 13.55 -20.85 -12.10
CA SER A 79 12.44 -21.14 -13.03
C SER A 79 11.12 -21.18 -12.25
N SER A 80 9.99 -21.02 -12.92
CA SER A 80 8.65 -21.07 -12.27
C SER A 80 8.46 -22.36 -11.45
N GLY A 81 8.90 -23.50 -11.98
CA GLY A 81 8.82 -24.79 -11.28
C GLY A 81 9.67 -24.83 -10.02
N GLN A 82 10.92 -24.34 -10.07
CA GLN A 82 11.79 -24.28 -8.90
C GLN A 82 11.26 -23.27 -7.87
N ALA A 83 10.77 -22.09 -8.31
CA ALA A 83 10.15 -21.10 -7.46
C ALA A 83 8.97 -21.68 -6.65
N LEU A 84 8.18 -22.55 -7.28
CA LEU A 84 7.08 -23.24 -6.62
C LEU A 84 7.56 -24.07 -5.42
N TYR A 85 8.64 -24.84 -5.57
CA TYR A 85 9.20 -25.64 -4.47
C TYR A 85 9.75 -24.75 -3.36
N VAL A 86 10.47 -23.68 -3.71
CA VAL A 86 11.04 -22.73 -2.75
C VAL A 86 9.94 -22.06 -1.93
N LEU A 87 8.88 -21.59 -2.56
CA LEU A 87 7.76 -20.93 -1.87
C LEU A 87 6.92 -21.91 -1.05
N ARG A 88 6.70 -23.13 -1.53
CA ARG A 88 6.04 -24.20 -0.74
C ARG A 88 6.84 -24.51 0.52
N GLU A 89 8.15 -24.64 0.41
CA GLU A 89 9.02 -24.89 1.56
C GLU A 89 9.00 -23.71 2.54
N PHE A 90 9.00 -22.48 2.02
CA PHE A 90 8.83 -21.29 2.86
C PHE A 90 7.52 -21.37 3.65
N PHE A 91 6.38 -21.59 3.00
CA PHE A 91 5.08 -21.66 3.67
C PHE A 91 4.96 -22.84 4.65
N ARG A 92 5.60 -23.95 4.35
CA ARG A 92 5.67 -25.11 5.26
C ARG A 92 6.41 -24.77 6.55
N THR A 93 7.53 -24.05 6.43
CA THR A 93 8.40 -23.69 7.56
C THR A 93 7.88 -22.47 8.32
N HIS A 94 7.23 -21.56 7.62
CA HIS A 94 6.70 -20.30 8.11
C HIS A 94 5.19 -20.24 7.87
N ALA A 95 4.45 -21.19 8.45
CA ALA A 95 3.01 -21.30 8.22
C ALA A 95 2.28 -19.96 8.43
N PRO A 96 1.41 -19.53 7.49
CA PRO A 96 0.74 -18.26 7.56
C PRO A 96 -0.29 -18.25 8.70
N ARG A 97 -0.41 -17.08 9.34
CA ARG A 97 -1.53 -16.73 10.18
C ARG A 97 -2.35 -15.65 9.51
N ARG A 98 -1.68 -14.65 8.95
CA ARG A 98 -2.29 -13.48 8.31
C ARG A 98 -1.29 -12.77 7.42
N PHE A 99 -1.77 -12.21 6.35
CA PHE A 99 -1.05 -11.23 5.53
C PHE A 99 -1.83 -9.93 5.45
N ARG A 100 -1.15 -8.81 5.60
CA ARG A 100 -1.75 -7.48 5.48
C ARG A 100 -0.99 -6.68 4.45
N ILE A 101 -1.69 -6.16 3.45
CA ILE A 101 -1.15 -5.17 2.53
C ILE A 101 -0.88 -3.89 3.32
N ARG A 102 0.31 -3.32 3.13
CA ARG A 102 0.72 -2.04 3.69
C ARG A 102 0.72 -0.95 2.63
N ASP A 103 1.18 -1.30 1.45
CA ASP A 103 1.23 -0.36 0.33
C ASP A 103 1.11 -1.09 -0.99
N VAL A 104 0.54 -0.40 -1.99
CA VAL A 104 0.47 -0.87 -3.38
C VAL A 104 0.80 0.30 -4.27
N MET A 105 1.76 0.11 -5.16
CA MET A 105 2.16 1.11 -6.13
C MET A 105 2.14 0.51 -7.55
N GLU A 106 1.39 1.14 -8.44
CA GLU A 106 1.38 0.81 -9.86
C GLU A 106 2.15 1.86 -10.64
N THR A 107 3.05 1.44 -11.49
CA THR A 107 3.89 2.31 -12.31
C THR A 107 4.05 1.70 -13.70
N GLY A 108 3.29 2.22 -14.67
CA GLY A 108 3.31 1.70 -16.04
C GLY A 108 2.94 0.21 -16.07
N THR A 109 3.89 -0.65 -16.45
CA THR A 109 3.70 -2.10 -16.54
C THR A 109 4.16 -2.87 -15.29
N SER A 110 4.38 -2.17 -14.16
CA SER A 110 4.82 -2.78 -12.90
C SER A 110 3.85 -2.49 -11.77
N CYS A 111 3.59 -3.50 -10.94
CA CYS A 111 2.83 -3.37 -9.70
C CYS A 111 3.69 -3.89 -8.54
N PHE A 112 3.84 -3.09 -7.51
CA PHE A 112 4.58 -3.39 -6.30
C PHE A 112 3.60 -3.52 -5.14
N VAL A 113 3.65 -4.65 -4.46
CA VAL A 113 2.84 -4.91 -3.28
C VAL A 113 3.77 -5.09 -2.08
N GLN A 114 3.60 -4.25 -1.10
CA GLN A 114 4.29 -4.37 0.18
C GLN A 114 3.32 -4.81 1.26
N GLY A 115 3.73 -5.76 2.09
CA GLY A 115 2.87 -6.25 3.16
C GLY A 115 3.63 -6.82 4.34
N GLU A 116 2.88 -7.06 5.40
CA GLU A 116 3.34 -7.76 6.59
C GLU A 116 2.77 -9.18 6.65
N TYR A 117 3.65 -10.12 6.87
CA TYR A 117 3.33 -11.53 7.00
C TYR A 117 3.45 -11.97 8.45
N GLU A 118 2.33 -12.37 9.04
CA GLU A 118 2.27 -12.94 10.38
C GLU A 118 2.32 -14.46 10.30
N GLN A 119 3.23 -15.05 11.07
CA GLN A 119 3.41 -16.49 11.15
C GLN A 119 2.54 -17.10 12.26
N ALA A 120 2.01 -18.29 12.04
CA ALA A 120 1.14 -18.97 13.01
C ALA A 120 1.85 -19.34 14.33
N ARG A 121 3.15 -19.63 14.25
CA ARG A 121 3.93 -20.14 15.40
C ARG A 121 5.03 -19.21 15.89
N ARG A 122 5.15 -18.01 15.31
CA ARG A 122 6.20 -17.06 15.67
C ARG A 122 5.61 -15.65 15.80
N ALA A 123 5.96 -14.96 16.85
CA ALA A 123 5.48 -13.59 17.09
C ALA A 123 6.08 -12.55 16.12
N ARG A 124 7.24 -12.87 15.53
CA ARG A 124 7.92 -11.95 14.59
C ARG A 124 7.16 -11.88 13.27
N ARG A 125 6.87 -10.67 12.85
CA ARG A 125 6.32 -10.38 11.53
C ARG A 125 7.45 -10.29 10.50
N LEU A 126 7.19 -10.77 9.30
CA LEU A 126 8.10 -10.63 8.18
C LEU A 126 7.60 -9.51 7.26
N GLN A 127 8.52 -8.79 6.65
CA GLN A 127 8.21 -7.84 5.59
C GLN A 127 8.24 -8.59 4.25
N VAL A 128 7.23 -8.35 3.44
CA VAL A 128 7.10 -8.98 2.12
C VAL A 128 6.97 -7.91 1.07
N TYR A 129 7.77 -8.05 0.02
CA TYR A 129 7.73 -7.22 -1.18
C TYR A 129 7.51 -8.13 -2.38
N VAL A 130 6.51 -7.80 -3.17
CA VAL A 130 6.19 -8.55 -4.40
C VAL A 130 6.18 -7.59 -5.56
N ARG A 131 6.90 -7.92 -6.62
CA ARG A 131 6.83 -7.22 -7.88
C ARG A 131 6.18 -8.09 -8.94
N LEU A 132 5.18 -7.49 -9.58
CA LEU A 132 4.51 -8.08 -10.71
C LEU A 132 4.76 -7.19 -11.94
N GLY A 133 4.89 -7.82 -13.08
CA GLY A 133 5.02 -7.14 -14.37
C GLY A 133 3.87 -7.50 -15.28
N GLN A 134 3.50 -6.57 -16.15
CA GLN A 134 2.50 -6.78 -17.18
C GLN A 134 3.18 -6.78 -18.54
N THR A 135 2.81 -7.70 -19.41
CA THR A 135 3.25 -7.68 -20.80
C THR A 135 2.40 -6.66 -21.56
N GLU A 136 3.03 -5.81 -22.37
CA GLU A 136 2.32 -4.85 -23.20
C GLU A 136 1.22 -5.53 -24.03
N GLY A 137 0.02 -4.94 -24.00
CA GLY A 137 -1.16 -5.43 -24.69
C GLY A 137 -1.85 -6.65 -24.07
N LYS A 138 -1.47 -7.03 -22.84
CA LYS A 138 -2.13 -8.08 -22.06
C LYS A 138 -2.44 -7.59 -20.67
N ASP A 139 -3.69 -7.70 -20.24
CA ASP A 139 -4.14 -7.34 -18.88
C ASP A 139 -3.75 -8.40 -17.83
N LEU A 140 -2.63 -9.09 -18.06
CA LEU A 140 -2.21 -10.19 -17.21
C LEU A 140 -0.93 -9.86 -16.45
N TRP A 141 -1.05 -9.81 -15.14
CA TRP A 141 0.06 -9.57 -14.23
C TRP A 141 0.82 -10.85 -13.89
N HIS A 142 2.12 -10.89 -14.17
CA HIS A 142 3.02 -12.02 -13.92
C HIS A 142 3.89 -11.73 -12.71
N LEU A 143 4.06 -12.70 -11.83
CA LEU A 143 5.02 -12.61 -10.74
C LEU A 143 6.44 -12.55 -11.30
N GLN A 144 7.21 -11.54 -10.88
CA GLN A 144 8.61 -11.34 -11.24
C GLN A 144 9.56 -11.47 -10.06
N GLU A 145 9.15 -10.98 -8.89
CA GLU A 145 9.99 -10.96 -7.70
C GLU A 145 9.18 -11.17 -6.42
N VAL A 146 9.73 -11.93 -5.50
CA VAL A 146 9.28 -12.04 -4.11
C VAL A 146 10.47 -11.82 -3.20
N ARG A 147 10.37 -10.86 -2.29
CA ARG A 147 11.36 -10.64 -1.25
C ARG A 147 10.70 -10.76 0.11
N ILE A 148 11.30 -11.56 0.98
CA ILE A 148 10.82 -11.77 2.35
C ILE A 148 11.98 -11.53 3.31
N GLU A 149 11.78 -10.60 4.23
CA GLU A 149 12.81 -10.14 5.15
C GLU A 149 12.32 -10.21 6.60
N GLY A 150 13.26 -10.30 7.52
CA GLY A 150 12.97 -10.12 8.94
C GLY A 150 12.45 -8.71 9.22
N PRO A 151 11.92 -8.46 10.43
CA PRO A 151 11.57 -7.11 10.82
C PRO A 151 12.82 -6.21 10.76
N PRO A 152 12.66 -4.94 10.43
CA PRO A 152 13.76 -3.98 10.53
C PRO A 152 14.28 -3.98 11.98
N GLU A 153 15.58 -3.96 12.14
CA GLU A 153 16.24 -3.83 13.44
C GLU A 153 16.07 -2.41 14.01
#